data_3f8a1e3e1d4a5ab626455a48a6b90572
#
_entry.id   3f8a1e3e1d4a5ab626455a48a6b90572
#
_cell.length_a   1.000
_cell.length_b   1.000
_cell.length_c   1.000
_cell.angle_alpha   90.00
_cell.angle_beta   90.00
_cell.angle_gamma   90.00
#
_symmetry.space_group_name_H-M   'P 1'
#
loop_
_entity.id
_entity.type
_entity.pdbx_description
1 polymer ?
#
loop_
_entity_poly.entity_id
_entity_poly.type
_entity_poly.pdbx_seq_one_letter_code
_entity_poly.pdbx_strand_id
1 'polypeptide(L)'
;MSAAGNQTKATSIPAIERASERSWADWLTLFEAEGAAKLPHSEIAKIALAALPESLQNPHWWAQGVAIAFEQRTGLRVPGQSSTGDFRVSASRIMSCDRDEAIARWIARFADSTHLGHEAQSVRQSRTEKRSFWRASLDGAGKLEVAAEAKPDGRALVSISQSGLASPDTIEAWRAHWKACLGEL
;
A
#
# COMPACT_ATOMS: atom_id res chain seq x y z
N MET A 1 -14.08 -21.85 10.88
CA MET A 1 -14.38 -20.64 10.06
C MET A 1 -13.11 -20.34 9.28
N SER A 2 -13.16 -20.45 7.96
CA SER A 2 -11.99 -20.14 7.11
C SER A 2 -11.67 -18.66 7.28
N ALA A 3 -10.45 -18.33 7.70
CA ALA A 3 -9.99 -16.95 7.74
C ALA A 3 -10.18 -16.36 6.34
N ALA A 4 -10.77 -15.17 6.26
CA ALA A 4 -10.89 -14.47 4.99
C ALA A 4 -9.49 -14.23 4.46
N GLY A 5 -9.12 -14.93 3.39
CA GLY A 5 -7.79 -14.82 2.79
C GLY A 5 -7.51 -13.40 2.27
N ASN A 6 -6.31 -13.17 1.79
CA ASN A 6 -5.91 -11.87 1.23
C ASN A 6 -6.82 -11.43 0.09
N GLN A 7 -7.64 -10.39 0.31
CA GLN A 7 -8.55 -9.81 -0.68
C GLN A 7 -7.93 -8.67 -1.50
N THR A 8 -6.64 -8.45 -1.40
CA THR A 8 -5.94 -7.45 -2.20
C THR A 8 -6.02 -7.82 -3.67
N LYS A 9 -6.56 -6.92 -4.49
CA LYS A 9 -6.71 -7.16 -5.93
C LYS A 9 -5.33 -7.18 -6.61
N ALA A 10 -5.14 -8.15 -7.50
CA ALA A 10 -4.01 -8.17 -8.41
C ALA A 10 -4.03 -6.95 -9.35
N THR A 11 -2.88 -6.61 -9.92
CA THR A 11 -2.76 -5.53 -10.90
C THR A 11 -3.60 -5.84 -12.15
N SER A 12 -4.31 -4.83 -12.64
CA SER A 12 -5.26 -4.98 -13.76
C SER A 12 -4.54 -5.12 -15.10
N ILE A 13 -4.52 -6.30 -15.68
CA ILE A 13 -3.98 -6.56 -17.03
C ILE A 13 -4.68 -5.71 -18.10
N PRO A 14 -6.03 -5.64 -18.18
CA PRO A 14 -6.67 -4.80 -19.18
C PRO A 14 -6.33 -3.30 -19.10
N ALA A 15 -6.00 -2.80 -17.92
CA ALA A 15 -5.55 -1.42 -17.76
C ALA A 15 -4.13 -1.22 -18.32
N ILE A 16 -3.24 -2.19 -18.10
CA ILE A 16 -1.89 -2.21 -18.66
C ILE A 16 -1.94 -2.24 -20.18
N GLU A 17 -2.69 -3.17 -20.76
CA GLU A 17 -2.79 -3.34 -22.23
C GLU A 17 -3.28 -2.05 -22.91
N ARG A 18 -4.31 -1.41 -22.36
CA ARG A 18 -4.81 -0.14 -22.89
C ARG A 18 -3.80 0.99 -22.82
N ALA A 19 -3.07 1.07 -21.70
CA ALA A 19 -2.11 2.16 -21.50
C ALA A 19 -0.81 1.97 -22.28
N SER A 20 -0.35 0.73 -22.42
CA SER A 20 0.90 0.40 -23.09
C SER A 20 0.75 0.13 -24.58
N GLU A 21 -0.49 0.07 -25.10
CA GLU A 21 -0.80 -0.32 -26.49
C GLU A 21 -0.18 -1.67 -26.88
N ARG A 22 0.05 -2.53 -25.88
CA ARG A 22 0.70 -3.83 -26.04
C ARG A 22 -0.12 -4.91 -25.34
N SER A 23 -0.33 -6.04 -25.99
CA SER A 23 -1.01 -7.19 -25.40
C SER A 23 -0.22 -7.80 -24.25
N TRP A 24 -0.93 -8.42 -23.31
CA TRP A 24 -0.25 -9.11 -22.20
C TRP A 24 0.61 -10.27 -22.69
N ALA A 25 0.22 -10.95 -23.76
CA ALA A 25 1.01 -12.00 -24.41
C ALA A 25 2.36 -11.47 -24.92
N ASP A 26 2.37 -10.28 -25.55
CA ASP A 26 3.61 -9.65 -26.00
C ASP A 26 4.51 -9.20 -24.84
N TRP A 27 3.90 -8.77 -23.72
CA TRP A 27 4.65 -8.48 -22.49
C TRP A 27 5.32 -9.74 -21.95
N LEU A 28 4.62 -10.88 -21.91
CA LEU A 28 5.21 -12.16 -21.47
C LEU A 28 6.34 -12.60 -22.37
N THR A 29 6.18 -12.51 -23.69
CA THR A 29 7.23 -12.83 -24.68
C THR A 29 8.47 -11.97 -24.47
N LEU A 30 8.30 -10.67 -24.26
CA LEU A 30 9.41 -9.76 -23.97
C LEU A 30 10.14 -10.17 -22.68
N PHE A 31 9.41 -10.38 -21.59
CA PHE A 31 10.00 -10.76 -20.31
C PHE A 31 10.68 -12.13 -20.34
N GLU A 32 10.17 -13.07 -21.11
CA GLU A 32 10.81 -14.36 -21.31
C GLU A 32 12.15 -14.22 -22.06
N ALA A 33 12.17 -13.44 -23.16
CA ALA A 33 13.38 -13.15 -23.92
C ALA A 33 14.47 -12.48 -23.08
N GLU A 34 14.09 -11.61 -22.15
CA GLU A 34 14.98 -10.90 -21.24
C GLU A 34 15.34 -11.70 -19.98
N GLY A 35 14.80 -12.91 -19.82
CA GLY A 35 15.03 -13.74 -18.64
C GLY A 35 14.51 -13.11 -17.32
N ALA A 36 13.46 -12.29 -17.41
CA ALA A 36 12.96 -11.44 -16.33
C ALA A 36 12.59 -12.19 -15.04
N ALA A 37 12.20 -13.46 -15.14
CA ALA A 37 11.86 -14.27 -13.96
C ALA A 37 13.03 -14.47 -12.97
N LYS A 38 14.26 -14.19 -13.37
CA LYS A 38 15.46 -14.30 -12.55
C LYS A 38 16.01 -12.92 -12.11
N LEU A 39 15.38 -11.85 -12.55
CA LEU A 39 15.82 -10.48 -12.28
C LEU A 39 15.13 -9.89 -11.05
N PRO A 40 15.78 -8.95 -10.35
CA PRO A 40 15.12 -8.18 -9.30
C PRO A 40 14.07 -7.25 -9.90
N HIS A 41 13.05 -6.90 -9.10
CA HIS A 41 11.95 -6.03 -9.51
C HIS A 41 12.38 -4.76 -10.26
N SER A 42 13.46 -4.11 -9.80
CA SER A 42 13.98 -2.89 -10.42
C SER A 42 14.42 -3.09 -11.88
N GLU A 43 15.01 -4.24 -12.21
CA GLU A 43 15.43 -4.56 -13.57
C GLU A 43 14.23 -4.92 -14.45
N ILE A 44 13.26 -5.67 -13.91
CA ILE A 44 11.99 -5.96 -14.61
C ILE A 44 11.27 -4.64 -14.96
N ALA A 45 11.23 -3.70 -14.03
CA ALA A 45 10.63 -2.38 -14.25
C ALA A 45 11.39 -1.54 -15.29
N LYS A 46 12.72 -1.65 -15.39
CA LYS A 46 13.51 -1.00 -16.45
C LYS A 46 13.20 -1.57 -17.83
N ILE A 47 13.12 -2.90 -17.95
CA ILE A 47 12.71 -3.57 -19.20
C ILE A 47 11.32 -3.08 -19.61
N ALA A 48 10.38 -3.04 -18.66
CA ALA A 48 9.04 -2.54 -18.93
C ALA A 48 9.08 -1.07 -19.39
N LEU A 49 9.84 -0.21 -18.70
CA LEU A 49 9.96 1.21 -19.03
C LEU A 49 10.48 1.45 -20.46
N ALA A 50 11.49 0.69 -20.87
CA ALA A 50 12.07 0.79 -22.22
C ALA A 50 11.10 0.36 -23.34
N ALA A 51 10.08 -0.44 -23.01
CA ALA A 51 9.11 -0.96 -23.96
C ALA A 51 7.77 -0.24 -23.96
N LEU A 52 7.58 0.77 -23.08
CA LEU A 52 6.38 1.62 -23.06
C LEU A 52 6.42 2.69 -24.16
N PRO A 53 5.26 3.15 -24.67
CA PRO A 53 5.20 4.26 -25.62
C PRO A 53 5.79 5.56 -25.05
N GLU A 54 6.56 6.28 -25.86
CA GLU A 54 7.13 7.59 -25.46
C GLU A 54 6.07 8.64 -25.10
N SER A 55 4.88 8.55 -25.71
CA SER A 55 3.75 9.43 -25.46
C SER A 55 3.02 9.16 -24.16
N LEU A 56 3.32 8.05 -23.48
CA LEU A 56 2.58 7.61 -22.29
C LEU A 56 2.86 8.54 -21.09
N GLN A 57 1.80 9.06 -20.49
CA GLN A 57 1.92 9.85 -19.25
C GLN A 57 2.28 8.95 -18.06
N ASN A 58 3.17 9.46 -17.21
CA ASN A 58 3.68 8.73 -16.03
C ASN A 58 4.28 7.34 -16.36
N PRO A 59 5.22 7.23 -17.33
CA PRO A 59 5.71 5.94 -17.80
C PRO A 59 6.38 5.12 -16.68
N HIS A 60 7.05 5.77 -15.72
CA HIS A 60 7.63 5.08 -14.56
C HIS A 60 6.59 4.40 -13.68
N TRP A 61 5.43 5.02 -13.48
CA TRP A 61 4.33 4.42 -12.73
C TRP A 61 3.77 3.19 -13.45
N TRP A 62 3.59 3.28 -14.77
CA TRP A 62 3.12 2.14 -15.58
C TRP A 62 4.15 1.02 -15.62
N ALA A 63 5.44 1.33 -15.75
CA ALA A 63 6.52 0.34 -15.73
C ALA A 63 6.52 -0.48 -14.43
N GLN A 64 6.34 0.18 -13.27
CA GLN A 64 6.16 -0.51 -11.99
C GLN A 64 4.91 -1.42 -12.02
N GLY A 65 3.80 -0.93 -12.54
CA GLY A 65 2.56 -1.71 -12.66
C GLY A 65 2.73 -2.95 -13.52
N VAL A 66 3.41 -2.85 -14.66
CA VAL A 66 3.71 -3.97 -15.56
C VAL A 66 4.61 -5.00 -14.88
N ALA A 67 5.68 -4.56 -14.22
CA ALA A 67 6.59 -5.44 -13.48
C ALA A 67 5.86 -6.19 -12.34
N ILE A 68 5.04 -5.49 -11.56
CA ILE A 68 4.22 -6.11 -10.50
C ILE A 68 3.24 -7.13 -11.08
N ALA A 69 2.59 -6.81 -12.20
CA ALA A 69 1.66 -7.73 -12.85
C ALA A 69 2.36 -9.00 -13.33
N PHE A 70 3.56 -8.86 -13.91
CA PHE A 70 4.39 -10.00 -14.31
C PHE A 70 4.75 -10.87 -13.10
N GLU A 71 5.30 -10.28 -12.03
CA GLU A 71 5.65 -10.99 -10.80
C GLU A 71 4.45 -11.72 -10.18
N GLN A 72 3.26 -11.08 -10.17
CA GLN A 72 2.03 -11.70 -9.66
C GLN A 72 1.54 -12.87 -10.52
N ARG A 73 1.68 -12.78 -11.84
CA ARG A 73 1.25 -13.84 -12.76
C ARG A 73 2.19 -15.03 -12.78
N THR A 74 3.46 -14.82 -12.55
CA THR A 74 4.49 -15.87 -12.49
C THR A 74 4.67 -16.45 -11.09
N GLY A 75 3.93 -15.97 -10.09
CA GLY A 75 4.02 -16.45 -8.70
C GLY A 75 5.22 -15.92 -7.91
N LEU A 76 6.00 -15.00 -8.49
CA LEU A 76 7.14 -14.36 -7.82
C LEU A 76 6.70 -13.36 -6.74
N ARG A 77 5.45 -12.92 -6.79
CA ARG A 77 4.87 -11.97 -5.83
C ARG A 77 3.39 -12.28 -5.56
N VAL A 78 2.98 -12.14 -4.32
CA VAL A 78 1.57 -12.21 -3.92
C VAL A 78 0.94 -10.80 -4.02
N PRO A 79 -0.34 -10.66 -4.43
CA PRO A 79 -1.02 -9.36 -4.40
C PRO A 79 -0.91 -8.69 -3.02
N GLY A 80 -0.51 -7.40 -3.00
CA GLY A 80 -0.27 -6.64 -1.76
C GLY A 80 1.13 -6.81 -1.15
N GLN A 81 1.97 -7.69 -1.70
CA GLN A 81 3.35 -7.85 -1.27
C GLN A 81 4.22 -6.70 -1.80
N SER A 82 5.10 -6.17 -0.95
CA SER A 82 6.10 -5.17 -1.34
C SER A 82 7.28 -5.80 -2.09
N SER A 83 8.19 -4.98 -2.61
CA SER A 83 9.43 -5.46 -3.23
C SER A 83 10.40 -6.10 -2.23
N THR A 84 10.21 -5.85 -0.93
CA THR A 84 11.00 -6.44 0.17
C THR A 84 10.38 -7.72 0.74
N GLY A 85 9.25 -8.16 0.18
CA GLY A 85 8.59 -9.41 0.56
C GLY A 85 7.56 -9.28 1.67
N ASP A 86 7.48 -8.13 2.34
CA ASP A 86 6.49 -7.85 3.38
C ASP A 86 5.13 -7.41 2.80
N PHE A 87 4.13 -7.29 3.66
CA PHE A 87 2.80 -6.85 3.26
C PHE A 87 2.44 -5.52 3.91
N ARG A 88 1.47 -4.83 3.29
CA ARG A 88 0.93 -3.56 3.76
C ARG A 88 -0.59 -3.60 3.77
N VAL A 89 -1.15 -2.93 4.77
CA VAL A 89 -2.58 -2.70 4.86
C VAL A 89 -2.86 -1.22 5.11
N SER A 90 -3.96 -0.72 4.59
CA SER A 90 -4.39 0.66 4.84
C SER A 90 -5.91 0.74 4.99
N ALA A 91 -6.33 1.75 5.73
CA ALA A 91 -7.72 2.19 5.83
C ALA A 91 -7.76 3.71 5.89
N SER A 92 -8.86 4.31 5.44
CA SER A 92 -9.01 5.77 5.49
C SER A 92 -10.46 6.18 5.71
N ARG A 93 -10.65 7.38 6.32
CA ARG A 93 -11.95 8.01 6.55
C ARG A 93 -11.82 9.52 6.45
N ILE A 94 -12.86 10.18 5.94
CA ILE A 94 -12.98 11.64 6.02
C ILE A 94 -13.67 11.97 7.34
N MET A 95 -13.08 12.92 8.09
CA MET A 95 -13.59 13.42 9.37
C MET A 95 -14.02 14.88 9.22
N SER A 96 -15.09 15.25 9.95
CA SER A 96 -15.64 16.62 9.99
C SER A 96 -14.91 17.49 11.04
N CYS A 97 -13.57 17.49 11.00
CA CYS A 97 -12.68 18.29 11.83
C CYS A 97 -11.39 18.59 11.04
N ASP A 98 -10.56 19.50 11.53
CA ASP A 98 -9.26 19.75 10.91
C ASP A 98 -8.26 18.60 11.16
N ARG A 99 -7.13 18.65 10.47
CA ARG A 99 -6.11 17.58 10.51
C ARG A 99 -5.43 17.45 11.89
N ASP A 100 -5.25 18.56 12.59
CA ASP A 100 -4.55 18.56 13.88
C ASP A 100 -5.47 18.01 14.97
N GLU A 101 -6.75 18.39 14.93
CA GLU A 101 -7.79 17.81 15.77
C GLU A 101 -7.98 16.31 15.49
N ALA A 102 -7.94 15.90 14.23
CA ALA A 102 -8.04 14.48 13.87
C ALA A 102 -6.91 13.63 14.48
N ILE A 103 -5.66 14.13 14.44
CA ILE A 103 -4.52 13.44 15.07
C ILE A 103 -4.63 13.50 16.60
N ALA A 104 -5.10 14.61 17.19
CA ALA A 104 -5.31 14.71 18.63
C ALA A 104 -6.34 13.68 19.12
N ARG A 105 -7.45 13.51 18.41
CA ARG A 105 -8.47 12.47 18.71
C ARG A 105 -7.89 11.06 18.62
N TRP A 106 -7.10 10.77 17.58
CA TRP A 106 -6.39 9.50 17.46
C TRP A 106 -5.50 9.24 18.69
N ILE A 107 -4.67 10.21 19.07
CA ILE A 107 -3.75 10.08 20.19
C ILE A 107 -4.53 9.84 21.50
N ALA A 108 -5.55 10.65 21.76
CA ALA A 108 -6.36 10.53 22.96
C ALA A 108 -7.06 9.17 23.10
N ARG A 109 -7.41 8.54 21.96
CA ARG A 109 -8.20 7.31 21.97
C ARG A 109 -7.35 6.05 21.85
N PHE A 110 -6.21 6.10 21.11
CA PHE A 110 -5.52 4.91 20.64
C PHE A 110 -4.00 4.90 20.90
N ALA A 111 -3.37 6.00 21.34
CA ALA A 111 -1.91 6.04 21.47
C ALA A 111 -1.35 5.00 22.46
N ASP A 112 -2.08 4.75 23.53
CA ASP A 112 -1.72 3.80 24.59
C ASP A 112 -2.49 2.47 24.49
N SER A 113 -3.15 2.23 23.35
CA SER A 113 -3.94 1.01 23.14
C SER A 113 -3.08 -0.09 22.54
N THR A 114 -3.43 -1.35 22.83
CA THR A 114 -2.94 -2.51 22.10
C THR A 114 -3.75 -2.69 20.82
N HIS A 115 -3.08 -3.00 19.72
CA HIS A 115 -3.69 -3.23 18.43
C HIS A 115 -3.53 -4.70 18.06
N LEU A 116 -4.63 -5.47 18.11
CA LEU A 116 -4.64 -6.94 17.94
C LEU A 116 -3.58 -7.66 18.79
N GLY A 117 -3.36 -7.16 20.03
CA GLY A 117 -2.39 -7.73 20.96
C GLY A 117 -0.96 -7.18 20.84
N HIS A 118 -0.71 -6.23 19.90
CA HIS A 118 0.58 -5.59 19.70
C HIS A 118 0.60 -4.19 20.28
N GLU A 119 1.63 -3.87 21.06
CA GLU A 119 1.81 -2.55 21.67
C GLU A 119 2.50 -1.57 20.72
N ALA A 120 2.12 -0.30 20.82
CA ALA A 120 2.77 0.78 20.10
C ALA A 120 4.05 1.20 20.81
N GLN A 121 5.17 1.20 20.10
CA GLN A 121 6.50 1.57 20.58
C GLN A 121 7.12 2.64 19.69
N SER A 122 8.15 3.33 20.18
CA SER A 122 8.90 4.32 19.40
C SER A 122 8.00 5.39 18.78
N VAL A 123 7.02 5.86 19.56
CA VAL A 123 6.02 6.84 19.12
C VAL A 123 6.70 8.16 18.75
N ARG A 124 6.31 8.72 17.62
CA ARG A 124 6.72 10.05 17.18
C ARG A 124 5.60 10.78 16.45
N GLN A 125 5.57 12.08 16.62
CA GLN A 125 4.68 12.97 15.89
C GLN A 125 5.49 13.86 14.96
N SER A 126 4.92 14.25 13.84
CA SER A 126 5.51 15.21 12.94
C SER A 126 4.43 15.94 12.14
N ARG A 127 4.78 17.08 11.55
CA ARG A 127 3.87 17.91 10.78
C ARG A 127 4.57 18.42 9.53
N THR A 128 3.83 18.47 8.44
CA THR A 128 4.20 19.17 7.21
C THR A 128 3.18 20.26 6.93
N GLU A 129 3.36 21.03 5.87
CA GLU A 129 2.37 22.02 5.43
C GLU A 129 0.98 21.40 5.20
N LYS A 130 0.92 20.18 4.62
CA LYS A 130 -0.33 19.53 4.21
C LYS A 130 -0.84 18.47 5.18
N ARG A 131 0.02 17.88 6.01
CA ARG A 131 -0.31 16.68 6.81
C ARG A 131 0.25 16.76 8.21
N SER A 132 -0.50 16.21 9.14
CA SER A 132 -0.07 15.88 10.49
C SER A 132 0.03 14.36 10.64
N PHE A 133 1.03 13.88 11.40
CA PHE A 133 1.34 12.47 11.50
C PHE A 133 1.53 12.03 12.94
N TRP A 134 1.06 10.82 13.22
CA TRP A 134 1.45 10.02 14.36
C TRP A 134 2.00 8.69 13.85
N ARG A 135 3.16 8.27 14.33
CA ARG A 135 3.85 7.05 13.88
C ARG A 135 4.32 6.24 15.07
N ALA A 136 4.29 4.91 14.92
CA ALA A 136 4.80 3.97 15.90
C ALA A 136 5.37 2.72 15.21
N SER A 137 6.14 1.94 15.94
CA SER A 137 6.36 0.52 15.65
C SER A 137 5.34 -0.29 16.43
N LEU A 138 4.76 -1.31 15.83
CA LEU A 138 3.97 -2.31 16.54
C LEU A 138 4.86 -3.51 16.82
N ASP A 139 4.96 -3.91 18.07
CA ASP A 139 5.83 -5.03 18.47
C ASP A 139 5.41 -6.31 17.75
N GLY A 140 6.34 -6.86 16.93
CA GLY A 140 6.08 -8.04 16.09
C GLY A 140 5.12 -7.83 14.90
N ALA A 141 4.57 -6.61 14.67
CA ALA A 141 3.60 -6.34 13.62
C ALA A 141 3.95 -5.14 12.71
N GLY A 142 5.24 -4.76 12.66
CA GLY A 142 5.75 -3.79 11.71
C GLY A 142 5.58 -2.34 12.13
N LYS A 143 5.35 -1.45 11.17
CA LYS A 143 5.30 0.02 11.38
C LYS A 143 3.90 0.54 11.10
N LEU A 144 3.45 1.44 11.97
CA LEU A 144 2.17 2.11 11.87
C LEU A 144 2.37 3.60 11.59
N GLU A 145 1.66 4.13 10.62
CA GLU A 145 1.54 5.55 10.34
C GLU A 145 0.06 5.93 10.31
N VAL A 146 -0.29 6.94 11.09
CA VAL A 146 -1.57 7.62 11.00
C VAL A 146 -1.31 9.03 10.48
N ALA A 147 -1.90 9.36 9.35
CA ALA A 147 -1.74 10.66 8.69
C ALA A 147 -3.10 11.33 8.54
N ALA A 148 -3.19 12.59 8.91
CA ALA A 148 -4.35 13.43 8.63
C ALA A 148 -3.97 14.52 7.63
N GLU A 149 -4.66 14.55 6.50
CA GLU A 149 -4.48 15.52 5.41
C GLU A 149 -5.64 16.51 5.40
N ALA A 150 -5.31 17.81 5.42
CA ALA A 150 -6.31 18.85 5.31
C ALA A 150 -7.03 18.83 3.96
N LYS A 151 -8.35 18.96 3.97
CA LYS A 151 -9.20 19.16 2.79
C LYS A 151 -9.65 20.60 2.68
N PRO A 152 -9.96 21.10 1.45
CA PRO A 152 -10.33 22.51 1.24
C PRO A 152 -11.56 22.98 2.01
N ASP A 153 -12.43 22.06 2.41
CA ASP A 153 -13.70 22.32 3.11
C ASP A 153 -13.58 22.27 4.65
N GLY A 154 -12.34 22.33 5.17
CA GLY A 154 -12.08 22.29 6.62
C GLY A 154 -12.16 20.87 7.22
N ARG A 155 -12.42 19.85 6.41
CA ARG A 155 -12.38 18.45 6.83
C ARG A 155 -10.96 17.88 6.77
N ALA A 156 -10.76 16.71 7.33
CA ALA A 156 -9.51 15.97 7.22
C ALA A 156 -9.73 14.58 6.62
N LEU A 157 -8.83 14.15 5.73
CA LEU A 157 -8.70 12.73 5.35
C LEU A 157 -7.72 12.06 6.33
N VAL A 158 -8.22 11.20 7.18
CA VAL A 158 -7.38 10.37 8.06
C VAL A 158 -7.10 9.05 7.36
N SER A 159 -5.81 8.71 7.27
CA SER A 159 -5.32 7.47 6.68
C SER A 159 -4.47 6.73 7.69
N ILE A 160 -4.75 5.45 7.88
CA ILE A 160 -3.91 4.52 8.64
C ILE A 160 -3.18 3.64 7.64
N SER A 161 -1.87 3.53 7.76
CA SER A 161 -1.03 2.64 6.96
C SER A 161 -0.14 1.82 7.87
N GLN A 162 -0.22 0.50 7.76
CA GLN A 162 0.65 -0.43 8.44
C GLN A 162 1.47 -1.20 7.40
N SER A 163 2.77 -1.33 7.63
CA SER A 163 3.73 -2.00 6.74
C SER A 163 4.63 -2.94 7.55
N GLY A 164 5.28 -3.87 6.84
CA GLY A 164 6.16 -4.85 7.50
C GLY A 164 5.39 -6.04 8.08
N LEU A 165 4.19 -6.34 7.57
CA LEU A 165 3.47 -7.56 7.94
C LEU A 165 4.15 -8.76 7.27
N ALA A 166 4.42 -9.81 8.04
CA ALA A 166 5.14 -10.99 7.56
C ALA A 166 4.28 -11.93 6.71
N SER A 167 2.95 -11.93 6.90
CA SER A 167 2.03 -12.85 6.22
C SER A 167 0.84 -12.11 5.59
N PRO A 168 0.42 -12.53 4.37
CA PRO A 168 -0.82 -12.04 3.77
C PRO A 168 -2.07 -12.44 4.54
N ASP A 169 -2.02 -13.50 5.34
CA ASP A 169 -3.18 -14.05 6.07
C ASP A 169 -3.72 -13.09 7.13
N THR A 170 -2.88 -12.19 7.62
CA THR A 170 -3.26 -11.21 8.64
C THR A 170 -3.85 -9.92 8.08
N ILE A 171 -3.75 -9.67 6.76
CA ILE A 171 -4.14 -8.41 6.12
C ILE A 171 -5.59 -8.05 6.41
N GLU A 172 -6.52 -9.00 6.28
CA GLU A 172 -7.95 -8.70 6.45
C GLU A 172 -8.33 -8.44 7.90
N ALA A 173 -7.69 -9.13 8.85
CA ALA A 173 -7.87 -8.86 10.28
C ALA A 173 -7.40 -7.44 10.63
N TRP A 174 -6.21 -7.06 10.17
CA TRP A 174 -5.68 -5.71 10.34
C TRP A 174 -6.54 -4.65 9.64
N ARG A 175 -7.02 -4.92 8.42
CA ARG A 175 -7.90 -4.00 7.70
C ARG A 175 -9.21 -3.75 8.44
N ALA A 176 -9.83 -4.81 8.97
CA ALA A 176 -11.04 -4.70 9.77
C ALA A 176 -10.79 -3.90 11.06
N HIS A 177 -9.68 -4.19 11.76
CA HIS A 177 -9.28 -3.47 12.95
C HIS A 177 -9.09 -1.96 12.69
N TRP A 178 -8.33 -1.58 11.66
CA TRP A 178 -8.12 -0.16 11.34
C TRP A 178 -9.38 0.56 10.90
N LYS A 179 -10.29 -0.12 10.20
CA LYS A 179 -11.60 0.44 9.88
C LYS A 179 -12.44 0.67 11.13
N ALA A 180 -12.41 -0.25 12.10
CA ALA A 180 -13.10 -0.09 13.37
C ALA A 180 -12.53 1.10 14.16
N CYS A 181 -11.21 1.20 14.31
CA CYS A 181 -10.55 2.34 14.96
C CYS A 181 -10.96 3.68 14.32
N LEU A 182 -10.94 3.77 12.99
CA LEU A 182 -11.40 4.97 12.27
C LEU A 182 -12.90 5.24 12.49
N GLY A 183 -13.70 4.20 12.72
CA GLY A 183 -15.12 4.31 13.02
C GLY A 183 -15.41 4.98 14.37
N GLU A 184 -14.48 4.86 15.32
CA GLU A 184 -14.60 5.38 16.69
C GLU A 184 -14.06 6.81 16.85
N LEU A 185 -13.43 7.40 15.83
CA LEU A 185 -12.97 8.80 15.81
C LEU A 185 -14.10 9.75 15.40
#